data_f656f8bc266ac0ea2080a95b6e07ff23
#
_entry.id   f656f8bc266ac0ea2080a95b6e07ff23
#
_cell.length_a   1.000
_cell.length_b   1.000
_cell.length_c   1.000
_cell.angle_alpha   90.00
_cell.angle_beta   90.00
_cell.angle_gamma   90.00
#
_symmetry.space_group_name_H-M   'P 1'
#
loop_
_entity.id
_entity.type
_entity.pdbx_description
1 polymer ?
#
loop_
_entity_poly.entity_id
_entity_poly.type
_entity_poly.pdbx_seq_one_letter_code
_entity_poly.pdbx_strand_id
1 'polypeptide(L)'
;MSVVAVSENLGSLGIEIGHAVAARLGYQFAERDIVSKAADRFGADVARLSHAVEERPTLVDRLSTAQRRFAQYVEATVQEMAARDDIVLVGLASTIILAGMPHTLRVRVTAPEGRRAERVALAQGSDPTAAFDRVRQSDRERGGRVWFLYHVDLENPLLYDLVINTDRLEAEEGARLVQQALQHPRFRSTEASRLTMRDLSLVAQARAVLVADPVTCVRSISVDCTDGLVSLGGRVEEWPVRRAAEQALGKVPGIREIRFLSPAAIEGPGSEEGRPDLHGEAHRWGGHGPSR
;
A
#
# COMPACT_ATOMS: atom_id res chain seq x y z
N MET A 1 -20.47 -2.24 -3.23
CA MET A 1 -19.38 -1.63 -2.46
C MET A 1 -18.12 -2.41 -2.73
N SER A 2 -17.04 -1.74 -3.02
CA SER A 2 -15.72 -2.35 -3.31
C SER A 2 -14.62 -1.30 -3.26
N VAL A 3 -13.38 -1.74 -3.27
CA VAL A 3 -12.18 -0.90 -3.29
C VAL A 3 -11.40 -1.16 -4.57
N VAL A 4 -10.89 -0.12 -5.20
CA VAL A 4 -10.00 -0.21 -6.36
C VAL A 4 -8.66 0.39 -6.00
N ALA A 5 -7.60 -0.41 -6.05
CA ALA A 5 -6.23 0.04 -5.89
C ALA A 5 -5.53 0.04 -7.25
N VAL A 6 -4.95 1.18 -7.63
CA VAL A 6 -4.30 1.35 -8.93
C VAL A 6 -2.82 1.62 -8.75
N SER A 7 -1.99 0.77 -9.34
CA SER A 7 -0.57 1.01 -9.55
C SER A 7 -0.36 1.46 -10.99
N GLU A 8 0.41 2.53 -11.20
CA GLU A 8 0.61 3.09 -12.53
C GLU A 8 2.08 3.40 -12.81
N ASN A 9 2.45 3.52 -14.08
CA ASN A 9 3.67 4.19 -14.52
C ASN A 9 3.36 5.64 -14.94
N LEU A 10 4.29 6.56 -14.78
CA LEU A 10 4.14 7.94 -15.24
C LEU A 10 3.79 7.98 -16.74
N GLY A 11 2.70 8.66 -17.10
CA GLY A 11 2.18 8.77 -18.47
C GLY A 11 1.41 7.55 -18.99
N SER A 12 1.04 6.61 -18.11
CA SER A 12 0.28 5.42 -18.48
C SER A 12 -1.25 5.61 -18.46
N LEU A 13 -1.76 6.80 -18.16
CA LEU A 13 -3.19 7.11 -17.97
C LEU A 13 -3.82 6.44 -16.74
N GLY A 14 -3.02 6.02 -15.75
CA GLY A 14 -3.55 5.37 -14.56
C GLY A 14 -4.38 6.28 -13.67
N ILE A 15 -3.99 7.56 -13.56
CA ILE A 15 -4.75 8.58 -12.83
C ILE A 15 -6.07 8.86 -13.53
N GLU A 16 -6.05 9.04 -14.84
CA GLU A 16 -7.22 9.31 -15.67
C GLU A 16 -8.22 8.15 -15.63
N ILE A 17 -7.72 6.90 -15.70
CA ILE A 17 -8.53 5.69 -15.52
C ILE A 17 -9.16 5.68 -14.13
N GLY A 18 -8.36 5.96 -13.08
CA GLY A 18 -8.85 6.02 -11.71
C GLY A 18 -9.97 7.06 -11.52
N HIS A 19 -9.80 8.25 -12.06
CA HIS A 19 -10.85 9.29 -12.06
C HIS A 19 -12.11 8.86 -12.80
N ALA A 20 -11.96 8.28 -14.00
CA ALA A 20 -13.09 7.81 -14.78
C ALA A 20 -13.84 6.68 -14.08
N VAL A 21 -13.14 5.75 -13.42
CA VAL A 21 -13.76 4.70 -12.58
C VAL A 21 -14.54 5.31 -11.42
N ALA A 22 -13.92 6.23 -10.68
CA ALA A 22 -14.57 6.88 -9.54
C ALA A 22 -15.84 7.63 -9.97
N ALA A 23 -15.77 8.41 -11.04
CA ALA A 23 -16.92 9.13 -11.58
C ALA A 23 -18.06 8.21 -12.03
N ARG A 24 -17.75 7.09 -12.72
CA ARG A 24 -18.74 6.11 -13.21
C ARG A 24 -19.45 5.37 -12.09
N LEU A 25 -18.76 5.09 -10.98
CA LEU A 25 -19.27 4.31 -9.87
C LEU A 25 -19.80 5.16 -8.72
N GLY A 26 -19.58 6.47 -8.73
CA GLY A 26 -19.87 7.36 -7.60
C GLY A 26 -18.94 7.11 -6.41
N TYR A 27 -17.73 6.64 -6.66
CA TYR A 27 -16.72 6.34 -5.65
C TYR A 27 -15.89 7.57 -5.31
N GLN A 28 -15.33 7.60 -4.10
CA GLN A 28 -14.30 8.56 -3.75
C GLN A 28 -13.03 8.29 -4.55
N PHE A 29 -12.28 9.34 -4.82
CA PHE A 29 -10.97 9.25 -5.46
C PHE A 29 -9.90 9.80 -4.53
N ALA A 30 -8.77 9.10 -4.40
CA ALA A 30 -7.63 9.54 -3.61
C ALA A 30 -6.31 9.17 -4.29
N GLU A 31 -5.39 10.11 -4.30
CA GLU A 31 -4.04 9.99 -4.85
C GLU A 31 -3.06 10.70 -3.90
N ARG A 32 -2.63 11.91 -4.24
CA ARG A 32 -1.66 12.69 -3.46
C ARG A 32 -2.19 13.19 -2.12
N ASP A 33 -3.48 13.38 -2.00
CA ASP A 33 -4.14 13.79 -0.76
C ASP A 33 -3.96 12.78 0.39
N ILE A 34 -3.62 11.53 0.09
CA ILE A 34 -3.30 10.50 1.08
C ILE A 34 -2.10 10.92 1.93
N VAL A 35 -1.06 11.52 1.31
CA VAL A 35 0.14 11.97 2.03
C VAL A 35 -0.19 13.12 2.98
N SER A 36 -0.99 14.09 2.53
CA SER A 36 -1.44 15.20 3.39
C SER A 36 -2.29 14.70 4.56
N LYS A 37 -3.23 13.80 4.31
CA LYS A 37 -4.05 13.18 5.37
C LYS A 37 -3.21 12.38 6.37
N ALA A 38 -2.19 11.66 5.91
CA ALA A 38 -1.26 10.95 6.80
C ALA A 38 -0.44 11.95 7.65
N ALA A 39 0.05 13.03 7.05
CA ALA A 39 0.79 14.07 7.75
C ALA A 39 -0.06 14.74 8.84
N ASP A 40 -1.27 15.16 8.51
CA ASP A 40 -2.21 15.80 9.45
C ASP A 40 -2.54 14.88 10.63
N ARG A 41 -2.80 13.61 10.34
CA ARG A 41 -3.21 12.62 11.34
C ARG A 41 -2.10 12.31 12.34
N PHE A 42 -0.87 12.12 11.87
CA PHE A 42 0.25 11.70 12.71
C PHE A 42 1.18 12.85 13.11
N GLY A 43 0.79 14.10 12.81
CA GLY A 43 1.58 15.29 13.14
C GLY A 43 2.94 15.29 12.45
N ALA A 44 3.01 14.74 11.23
CA ALA A 44 4.25 14.66 10.45
C ALA A 44 4.35 15.87 9.50
N ASP A 45 5.59 16.24 9.15
CA ASP A 45 5.83 17.25 8.13
C ASP A 45 5.52 16.67 6.75
N VAL A 46 4.63 17.34 5.99
CA VAL A 46 4.16 16.90 4.66
C VAL A 46 5.33 16.74 3.68
N ALA A 47 6.29 17.68 3.67
CA ALA A 47 7.42 17.64 2.75
C ALA A 47 8.32 16.43 3.05
N ARG A 48 8.58 16.16 4.33
CA ARG A 48 9.36 14.98 4.75
C ARG A 48 8.63 13.68 4.45
N LEU A 49 7.31 13.65 4.61
CA LEU A 49 6.51 12.48 4.31
C LEU A 49 6.45 12.22 2.80
N SER A 50 6.23 13.25 1.98
CA SER A 50 6.29 13.15 0.51
C SER A 50 7.64 12.64 0.04
N HIS A 51 8.74 13.25 0.51
CA HIS A 51 10.09 12.79 0.20
C HIS A 51 10.30 11.31 0.56
N ALA A 52 9.86 10.88 1.74
CA ALA A 52 10.01 9.49 2.20
C ALA A 52 9.21 8.49 1.37
N VAL A 53 8.06 8.89 0.80
CA VAL A 53 7.17 8.00 0.04
C VAL A 53 7.21 8.22 -1.48
N GLU A 54 7.81 9.29 -1.98
CA GLU A 54 7.90 9.60 -3.41
C GLU A 54 9.32 9.44 -3.98
N GLU A 55 10.38 9.58 -3.18
CA GLU A 55 11.75 9.50 -3.64
C GLU A 55 12.43 8.16 -3.31
N ARG A 56 13.47 7.83 -4.08
CA ARG A 56 14.29 6.64 -3.80
C ARG A 56 15.13 6.88 -2.55
N PRO A 57 15.13 5.94 -1.57
CA PRO A 57 15.94 6.10 -0.36
C PRO A 57 17.41 6.21 -0.67
N THR A 58 18.06 7.23 -0.10
CA THR A 58 19.53 7.34 -0.10
C THR A 58 20.15 6.30 0.82
N LEU A 59 21.49 6.14 0.80
CA LEU A 59 22.18 5.23 1.72
C LEU A 59 21.95 5.60 3.19
N VAL A 60 21.81 6.90 3.48
CA VAL A 60 21.52 7.40 4.84
C VAL A 60 20.07 7.09 5.24
N ASP A 61 19.14 7.24 4.33
CA ASP A 61 17.73 6.94 4.57
C ASP A 61 17.50 5.46 4.83
N ARG A 62 18.27 4.56 4.19
CA ARG A 62 18.19 3.10 4.42
C ARG A 62 18.49 2.70 5.86
N LEU A 63 19.26 3.50 6.58
CA LEU A 63 19.57 3.32 7.99
C LEU A 63 18.60 4.06 8.91
N SER A 64 17.72 4.91 8.34
CA SER A 64 16.82 5.77 9.09
C SER A 64 15.53 5.03 9.48
N THR A 65 15.23 4.99 10.77
CA THR A 65 13.93 4.55 11.30
C THR A 65 12.79 5.48 10.88
N ALA A 66 13.10 6.73 10.50
CA ALA A 66 12.10 7.72 10.09
C ALA A 66 11.34 7.30 8.82
N GLN A 67 12.03 6.75 7.81
CA GLN A 67 11.41 6.34 6.56
C GLN A 67 10.43 5.17 6.75
N ARG A 68 10.81 4.19 7.57
CA ARG A 68 9.89 3.08 7.93
C ARG A 68 8.67 3.58 8.69
N ARG A 69 8.87 4.54 9.60
CA ARG A 69 7.79 5.18 10.35
C ARG A 69 6.81 5.91 9.43
N PHE A 70 7.34 6.68 8.46
CA PHE A 70 6.50 7.37 7.49
C PHE A 70 5.74 6.42 6.57
N ALA A 71 6.36 5.31 6.14
CA ALA A 71 5.66 4.27 5.40
C ALA A 71 4.47 3.72 6.18
N GLN A 72 4.62 3.45 7.49
CA GLN A 72 3.52 2.98 8.34
C GLN A 72 2.39 4.01 8.48
N TYR A 73 2.69 5.31 8.48
CA TYR A 73 1.65 6.35 8.49
C TYR A 73 0.82 6.32 7.20
N VAL A 74 1.48 6.17 6.04
CA VAL A 74 0.79 6.04 4.75
C VAL A 74 0.00 4.74 4.68
N GLU A 75 0.57 3.62 5.12
CA GLU A 75 -0.13 2.33 5.20
C GLU A 75 -1.41 2.43 6.04
N ALA A 76 -1.32 2.99 7.24
CA ALA A 76 -2.47 3.18 8.12
C ALA A 76 -3.55 4.05 7.47
N THR A 77 -3.16 5.13 6.78
CA THR A 77 -4.08 6.03 6.09
C THR A 77 -4.76 5.35 4.90
N VAL A 78 -4.00 4.64 4.06
CA VAL A 78 -4.51 3.88 2.91
C VAL A 78 -5.52 2.82 3.37
N GLN A 79 -5.18 2.04 4.40
CA GLN A 79 -6.06 0.98 4.92
C GLN A 79 -7.31 1.54 5.59
N GLU A 80 -7.20 2.67 6.31
CA GLU A 80 -8.37 3.34 6.88
C GLU A 80 -9.32 3.85 5.81
N MET A 81 -8.78 4.46 4.74
CA MET A 81 -9.60 4.93 3.62
C MET A 81 -10.27 3.76 2.90
N ALA A 82 -9.55 2.65 2.68
CA ALA A 82 -10.09 1.44 2.07
C ALA A 82 -11.20 0.79 2.92
N ALA A 83 -11.07 0.83 4.25
CA ALA A 83 -12.07 0.27 5.17
C ALA A 83 -13.44 0.99 5.14
N ARG A 84 -13.51 2.14 4.48
CA ARG A 84 -14.79 2.88 4.27
C ARG A 84 -15.55 2.44 3.04
N ASP A 85 -14.98 1.54 2.22
CA ASP A 85 -15.52 1.12 0.92
C ASP A 85 -15.64 2.27 -0.13
N ASP A 86 -16.08 1.93 -1.32
CA ASP A 86 -16.45 2.84 -2.40
C ASP A 86 -15.38 3.90 -2.71
N ILE A 87 -14.14 3.43 -2.87
CA ILE A 87 -12.99 4.29 -3.12
C ILE A 87 -12.06 3.74 -4.21
N VAL A 88 -11.48 4.65 -4.98
CA VAL A 88 -10.37 4.41 -5.90
C VAL A 88 -9.12 5.06 -5.34
N LEU A 89 -8.10 4.27 -5.07
CA LEU A 89 -6.81 4.69 -4.52
C LEU A 89 -5.74 4.53 -5.59
N VAL A 90 -5.07 5.63 -5.97
CA VAL A 90 -4.04 5.61 -7.02
C VAL A 90 -2.65 5.87 -6.43
N GLY A 91 -1.70 5.01 -6.77
CA GLY A 91 -0.30 5.17 -6.35
C GLY A 91 -0.01 4.74 -4.91
N LEU A 92 1.09 5.26 -4.34
CA LEU A 92 1.54 5.04 -2.95
C LEU A 92 1.62 3.58 -2.51
N ALA A 93 1.95 2.69 -3.44
CA ALA A 93 1.96 1.24 -3.22
C ALA A 93 0.60 0.65 -2.73
N SER A 94 -0.53 1.33 -3.00
CA SER A 94 -1.86 0.91 -2.54
C SER A 94 -2.19 -0.53 -2.91
N THR A 95 -1.78 -1.01 -4.09
CA THR A 95 -1.96 -2.40 -4.53
C THR A 95 -1.20 -3.43 -3.67
N ILE A 96 -0.09 -3.03 -3.08
CA ILE A 96 0.71 -3.86 -2.18
C ILE A 96 0.15 -3.79 -0.76
N ILE A 97 -0.12 -2.58 -0.27
CA ILE A 97 -0.68 -2.32 1.06
C ILE A 97 -2.02 -3.05 1.24
N LEU A 98 -2.83 -3.09 0.19
CA LEU A 98 -4.17 -3.70 0.20
C LEU A 98 -4.19 -5.15 -0.31
N ALA A 99 -3.04 -5.79 -0.53
CA ALA A 99 -2.98 -7.16 -1.08
C ALA A 99 -3.73 -8.18 -0.22
N GLY A 100 -3.73 -8.02 1.11
CA GLY A 100 -4.45 -8.89 2.05
C GLY A 100 -5.88 -8.45 2.35
N MET A 101 -6.36 -7.34 1.77
CA MET A 101 -7.68 -6.82 2.05
C MET A 101 -8.73 -7.43 1.11
N PRO A 102 -9.81 -8.05 1.64
CA PRO A 102 -10.86 -8.64 0.82
C PRO A 102 -11.61 -7.58 0.01
N HIS A 103 -12.32 -8.00 -1.04
CA HIS A 103 -13.07 -7.18 -1.99
C HIS A 103 -12.32 -5.94 -2.55
N THR A 104 -10.98 -6.02 -2.61
CA THR A 104 -10.12 -5.03 -3.28
C THR A 104 -9.71 -5.55 -4.66
N LEU A 105 -9.99 -4.77 -5.71
CA LEU A 105 -9.48 -5.02 -7.07
C LEU A 105 -8.16 -4.29 -7.25
N ARG A 106 -7.08 -5.04 -7.50
CA ARG A 106 -5.73 -4.49 -7.72
C ARG A 106 -5.47 -4.38 -9.21
N VAL A 107 -5.27 -3.15 -9.68
CA VAL A 107 -5.09 -2.83 -11.10
C VAL A 107 -3.68 -2.28 -11.34
N ARG A 108 -2.98 -2.82 -12.35
CA ARG A 108 -1.77 -2.24 -12.90
C ARG A 108 -2.09 -1.55 -14.21
N VAL A 109 -1.71 -0.29 -14.36
CA VAL A 109 -1.81 0.45 -15.61
C VAL A 109 -0.41 0.79 -16.11
N THR A 110 -0.10 0.38 -17.34
CA THR A 110 1.21 0.57 -17.96
C THR A 110 1.06 0.90 -19.45
N ALA A 111 2.14 1.34 -20.09
CA ALA A 111 2.27 1.48 -21.53
C ALA A 111 3.77 1.47 -21.90
N PRO A 112 4.13 1.26 -23.19
CA PRO A 112 5.52 1.39 -23.65
C PRO A 112 6.14 2.74 -23.28
N GLU A 113 7.44 2.75 -22.92
CA GLU A 113 8.15 3.95 -22.45
C GLU A 113 7.99 5.14 -23.44
N GLY A 114 8.15 4.89 -24.75
CA GLY A 114 8.00 5.93 -25.78
C GLY A 114 6.60 6.55 -25.77
N ARG A 115 5.56 5.71 -25.68
CA ARG A 115 4.16 6.20 -25.62
C ARG A 115 3.88 7.04 -24.40
N ARG A 116 4.43 6.65 -23.24
CA ARG A 116 4.34 7.40 -22.00
C ARG A 116 5.09 8.72 -22.06
N ALA A 117 6.30 8.70 -22.65
CA ALA A 117 7.10 9.91 -22.83
C ALA A 117 6.42 10.93 -23.77
N GLU A 118 5.79 10.49 -24.87
CA GLU A 118 4.98 11.37 -25.73
C GLU A 118 3.87 12.07 -24.95
N ARG A 119 3.12 11.35 -24.13
CA ARG A 119 2.04 11.91 -23.31
C ARG A 119 2.56 12.91 -22.29
N VAL A 120 3.68 12.60 -21.64
CA VAL A 120 4.33 13.49 -20.67
C VAL A 120 4.83 14.76 -21.35
N ALA A 121 5.47 14.65 -22.53
CA ALA A 121 5.94 15.80 -23.31
C ALA A 121 4.79 16.72 -23.69
N LEU A 122 3.69 16.16 -24.20
CA LEU A 122 2.48 16.93 -24.56
C LEU A 122 1.84 17.63 -23.35
N ALA A 123 1.69 16.91 -22.24
CA ALA A 123 1.04 17.48 -21.04
C ALA A 123 1.85 18.59 -20.37
N GLN A 124 3.18 18.57 -20.51
CA GLN A 124 4.09 19.52 -19.84
C GLN A 124 4.71 20.54 -20.78
N GLY A 125 4.49 20.44 -22.10
CA GLY A 125 5.16 21.25 -23.08
C GLY A 125 6.69 21.09 -23.07
N SER A 126 7.18 19.89 -22.72
CA SER A 126 8.60 19.61 -22.53
C SER A 126 9.22 18.94 -23.75
N ASP A 127 10.57 18.99 -23.83
CA ASP A 127 11.32 18.28 -24.85
C ASP A 127 11.08 16.76 -24.75
N PRO A 128 10.89 16.03 -25.87
CA PRO A 128 10.65 14.60 -25.89
C PRO A 128 11.75 13.77 -25.20
N THR A 129 13.02 14.17 -25.34
CA THR A 129 14.16 13.47 -24.71
C THR A 129 14.09 13.64 -23.19
N ALA A 130 13.84 14.87 -22.72
CA ALA A 130 13.68 15.15 -21.30
C ALA A 130 12.47 14.40 -20.69
N ALA A 131 11.36 14.30 -21.45
CA ALA A 131 10.21 13.53 -21.03
C ALA A 131 10.51 12.02 -20.93
N PHE A 132 11.29 11.47 -21.87
CA PHE A 132 11.71 10.09 -21.84
C PHE A 132 12.60 9.77 -20.61
N ASP A 133 13.59 10.62 -20.35
CA ASP A 133 14.45 10.48 -19.18
C ASP A 133 13.66 10.56 -17.88
N ARG A 134 12.67 11.45 -17.81
CA ARG A 134 11.77 11.60 -16.65
C ARG A 134 10.92 10.35 -16.41
N VAL A 135 10.37 9.74 -17.46
CA VAL A 135 9.62 8.48 -17.38
C VAL A 135 10.50 7.38 -16.81
N ARG A 136 11.71 7.19 -17.34
CA ARG A 136 12.67 6.19 -16.86
C ARG A 136 13.13 6.45 -15.42
N GLN A 137 13.34 7.71 -15.06
CA GLN A 137 13.69 8.08 -13.70
C GLN A 137 12.56 7.74 -12.74
N SER A 138 11.32 8.10 -13.07
CA SER A 138 10.13 7.80 -12.26
C SER A 138 9.96 6.29 -12.03
N ASP A 139 10.15 5.47 -13.07
CA ASP A 139 10.05 4.00 -12.94
C ASP A 139 11.13 3.45 -12.00
N ARG A 140 12.38 3.91 -12.12
CA ARG A 140 13.48 3.49 -11.24
C ARG A 140 13.23 3.90 -9.77
N GLU A 141 12.73 5.11 -9.55
CA GLU A 141 12.44 5.61 -8.20
C GLU A 141 11.31 4.83 -7.54
N ARG A 142 10.20 4.62 -8.26
CA ARG A 142 9.06 3.85 -7.78
C ARG A 142 9.43 2.38 -7.49
N GLY A 143 10.07 1.71 -8.45
CA GLY A 143 10.52 0.33 -8.28
C GLY A 143 11.51 0.18 -7.13
N GLY A 144 12.51 1.06 -7.06
CA GLY A 144 13.52 1.05 -5.99
C GLY A 144 12.94 1.27 -4.60
N ARG A 145 11.93 2.14 -4.46
CA ARG A 145 11.25 2.40 -3.19
C ARG A 145 10.40 1.21 -2.75
N VAL A 146 9.59 0.66 -3.65
CA VAL A 146 8.74 -0.49 -3.33
C VAL A 146 9.59 -1.71 -2.98
N TRP A 147 10.66 -1.94 -3.71
CA TRP A 147 11.63 -2.98 -3.36
C TRP A 147 12.23 -2.77 -1.97
N PHE A 148 12.60 -1.53 -1.64
CA PHE A 148 13.18 -1.21 -0.33
C PHE A 148 12.20 -1.43 0.83
N LEU A 149 10.93 -1.02 0.67
CA LEU A 149 9.93 -1.08 1.74
C LEU A 149 9.25 -2.45 1.86
N TYR A 150 8.98 -3.10 0.73
CA TYR A 150 8.12 -4.28 0.67
C TYR A 150 8.79 -5.52 0.08
N HIS A 151 10.02 -5.40 -0.45
CA HIS A 151 10.76 -6.48 -1.15
C HIS A 151 9.98 -7.09 -2.31
N VAL A 152 9.23 -6.27 -3.04
CA VAL A 152 8.34 -6.67 -4.12
C VAL A 152 8.74 -5.99 -5.41
N ASP A 153 8.74 -6.73 -6.53
CA ASP A 153 8.93 -6.19 -7.87
C ASP A 153 7.58 -5.75 -8.46
N LEU A 154 7.41 -4.44 -8.69
CA LEU A 154 6.19 -3.88 -9.27
C LEU A 154 5.87 -4.37 -10.68
N GLU A 155 6.84 -4.88 -11.42
CA GLU A 155 6.62 -5.39 -12.77
C GLU A 155 6.12 -6.85 -12.78
N ASN A 156 6.08 -7.52 -11.62
CA ASN A 156 5.49 -8.84 -11.49
C ASN A 156 3.95 -8.79 -11.66
N PRO A 157 3.39 -9.34 -12.75
CA PRO A 157 1.95 -9.27 -13.03
C PRO A 157 1.10 -10.04 -12.00
N LEU A 158 1.67 -10.97 -11.25
CA LEU A 158 0.96 -11.75 -10.23
C LEU A 158 0.55 -10.93 -9.00
N LEU A 159 1.06 -9.70 -8.86
CA LEU A 159 0.64 -8.76 -7.82
C LEU A 159 -0.73 -8.13 -8.08
N TYR A 160 -1.27 -8.30 -9.28
CA TYR A 160 -2.45 -7.58 -9.75
C TYR A 160 -3.54 -8.55 -10.19
N ASP A 161 -4.78 -8.14 -10.04
CA ASP A 161 -5.94 -8.87 -10.53
C ASP A 161 -6.27 -8.50 -11.99
N LEU A 162 -5.84 -7.29 -12.42
CA LEU A 162 -5.99 -6.77 -13.77
C LEU A 162 -4.77 -5.95 -14.18
N VAL A 163 -4.21 -6.23 -15.35
CA VAL A 163 -3.13 -5.44 -15.97
C VAL A 163 -3.64 -4.82 -17.26
N ILE A 164 -3.56 -3.49 -17.37
CA ILE A 164 -4.02 -2.73 -18.54
C ILE A 164 -2.82 -2.08 -19.21
N ASN A 165 -2.57 -2.45 -20.45
CA ASN A 165 -1.64 -1.77 -21.33
C ASN A 165 -2.39 -0.71 -22.16
N THR A 166 -2.09 0.56 -21.92
CA THR A 166 -2.75 1.70 -22.59
C THR A 166 -2.02 2.16 -23.86
N ASP A 167 -1.22 1.31 -24.48
CA ASP A 167 -0.61 1.65 -25.78
C ASP A 167 -1.66 2.04 -26.83
N ARG A 168 -2.76 1.28 -26.86
CA ARG A 168 -3.88 1.44 -27.82
C ARG A 168 -5.23 1.71 -27.17
N LEU A 169 -5.27 1.78 -25.83
CA LEU A 169 -6.50 2.02 -25.07
C LEU A 169 -6.49 3.43 -24.50
N GLU A 170 -7.62 4.09 -24.61
CA GLU A 170 -7.87 5.36 -23.94
C GLU A 170 -8.35 5.16 -22.50
N ALA A 171 -8.31 6.22 -21.70
CA ALA A 171 -8.66 6.16 -20.27
C ALA A 171 -10.09 5.62 -20.03
N GLU A 172 -11.05 6.03 -20.85
CA GLU A 172 -12.44 5.59 -20.78
C GLU A 172 -12.62 4.08 -21.07
N GLU A 173 -11.81 3.53 -21.96
CA GLU A 173 -11.82 2.09 -22.26
C GLU A 173 -11.22 1.31 -21.08
N GLY A 174 -10.11 1.78 -20.52
CA GLY A 174 -9.51 1.24 -19.31
C GLY A 174 -10.49 1.24 -18.14
N ALA A 175 -11.22 2.34 -17.94
CA ALA A 175 -12.22 2.44 -16.88
C ALA A 175 -13.38 1.43 -17.06
N ARG A 176 -13.81 1.18 -18.29
CA ARG A 176 -14.84 0.14 -18.57
C ARG A 176 -14.34 -1.25 -18.20
N LEU A 177 -13.08 -1.59 -18.49
CA LEU A 177 -12.49 -2.87 -18.11
C LEU A 177 -12.45 -3.05 -16.59
N VAL A 178 -12.06 -2.01 -15.84
CA VAL A 178 -12.08 -2.03 -14.37
C VAL A 178 -13.50 -2.21 -13.85
N GLN A 179 -14.46 -1.45 -14.38
CA GLN A 179 -15.87 -1.56 -14.00
C GLN A 179 -16.43 -2.98 -14.26
N GLN A 180 -16.06 -3.59 -15.37
CA GLN A 180 -16.47 -4.96 -15.70
C GLN A 180 -15.83 -5.98 -14.74
N ALA A 181 -14.56 -5.84 -14.41
CA ALA A 181 -13.87 -6.71 -13.45
C ALA A 181 -14.55 -6.66 -12.07
N LEU A 182 -14.97 -5.48 -11.61
CA LEU A 182 -15.68 -5.29 -10.34
C LEU A 182 -17.03 -5.99 -10.26
N GLN A 183 -17.63 -6.40 -11.37
CA GLN A 183 -18.89 -7.17 -11.37
C GLN A 183 -18.70 -8.59 -10.81
N HIS A 184 -17.46 -9.10 -10.80
CA HIS A 184 -17.18 -10.42 -10.28
C HIS A 184 -17.49 -10.48 -8.76
N PRO A 185 -18.20 -11.53 -8.28
CA PRO A 185 -18.63 -11.63 -6.87
C PRO A 185 -17.50 -11.49 -5.84
N ARG A 186 -16.27 -11.88 -6.18
CA ARG A 186 -15.09 -11.78 -5.30
C ARG A 186 -14.80 -10.35 -4.85
N PHE A 187 -15.12 -9.36 -5.67
CA PHE A 187 -14.88 -7.94 -5.37
C PHE A 187 -16.08 -7.24 -4.73
N ARG A 188 -17.14 -7.97 -4.41
CA ARG A 188 -18.30 -7.42 -3.69
C ARG A 188 -18.04 -7.46 -2.19
N SER A 189 -18.27 -6.34 -1.52
CA SER A 189 -18.15 -6.33 -0.07
C SER A 189 -19.27 -7.16 0.57
N THR A 190 -18.91 -7.93 1.59
CA THR A 190 -19.80 -8.66 2.48
C THR A 190 -19.63 -8.13 3.90
N GLU A 191 -20.52 -8.46 4.82
CA GLU A 191 -20.35 -8.10 6.22
C GLU A 191 -19.04 -8.65 6.79
N ALA A 192 -18.76 -9.93 6.54
CA ALA A 192 -17.52 -10.57 6.96
C ALA A 192 -16.27 -9.87 6.38
N SER A 193 -16.28 -9.55 5.09
CA SER A 193 -15.14 -8.87 4.46
C SER A 193 -14.94 -7.43 4.99
N ARG A 194 -16.01 -6.72 5.34
CA ARG A 194 -15.91 -5.40 5.97
C ARG A 194 -15.35 -5.47 7.39
N LEU A 195 -15.75 -6.48 8.18
CA LEU A 195 -15.15 -6.70 9.50
C LEU A 195 -13.65 -6.97 9.38
N THR A 196 -13.25 -7.87 8.47
CA THR A 196 -11.82 -8.14 8.21
C THR A 196 -11.07 -6.87 7.82
N MET A 197 -11.61 -6.04 6.92
CA MET A 197 -10.98 -4.78 6.52
C MET A 197 -10.84 -3.80 7.68
N ARG A 198 -11.86 -3.71 8.55
CA ARG A 198 -11.77 -2.88 9.77
C ARG A 198 -10.66 -3.34 10.70
N ASP A 199 -10.57 -4.63 10.96
CA ASP A 199 -9.55 -5.20 11.83
C ASP A 199 -8.15 -4.99 11.27
N LEU A 200 -7.92 -5.23 9.96
CA LEU A 200 -6.66 -4.93 9.29
C LEU A 200 -6.29 -3.43 9.38
N SER A 201 -7.27 -2.56 9.17
CA SER A 201 -7.09 -1.12 9.33
C SER A 201 -6.70 -0.75 10.77
N LEU A 202 -7.33 -1.35 11.78
CA LEU A 202 -6.99 -1.13 13.18
C LEU A 202 -5.58 -1.61 13.51
N VAL A 203 -5.14 -2.75 12.96
CA VAL A 203 -3.74 -3.22 13.09
C VAL A 203 -2.76 -2.19 12.53
N ALA A 204 -3.00 -1.65 11.33
CA ALA A 204 -2.11 -0.66 10.74
C ALA A 204 -2.08 0.65 11.54
N GLN A 205 -3.23 1.12 12.02
CA GLN A 205 -3.33 2.30 12.85
C GLN A 205 -2.62 2.10 14.20
N ALA A 206 -2.79 0.94 14.81
CA ALA A 206 -2.10 0.58 16.05
C ALA A 206 -0.56 0.57 15.84
N ARG A 207 -0.08 -0.04 14.77
CA ARG A 207 1.36 -0.01 14.42
C ARG A 207 1.88 1.41 14.22
N ALA A 208 1.12 2.25 13.52
CA ALA A 208 1.50 3.63 13.26
C ALA A 208 1.63 4.46 14.55
N VAL A 209 0.69 4.35 15.49
CA VAL A 209 0.78 5.09 16.77
C VAL A 209 1.87 4.54 17.69
N LEU A 210 2.11 3.22 17.68
CA LEU A 210 3.18 2.60 18.44
C LEU A 210 4.56 3.00 17.93
N VAL A 211 4.75 3.13 16.61
CA VAL A 211 6.04 3.57 16.05
C VAL A 211 6.25 5.09 16.20
N ALA A 212 5.18 5.85 16.42
CA ALA A 212 5.26 7.28 16.71
C ALA A 212 5.75 7.57 18.14
N ASP A 213 5.44 6.69 19.09
CA ASP A 213 5.75 6.87 20.49
C ASP A 213 7.23 6.53 20.81
N PRO A 214 7.97 7.41 21.53
CA PRO A 214 9.40 7.21 21.81
C PRO A 214 9.73 5.95 22.61
N VAL A 215 8.80 5.47 23.46
CA VAL A 215 9.01 4.31 24.32
C VAL A 215 8.77 3.00 23.56
N THR A 216 7.77 2.99 22.69
CA THR A 216 7.37 1.79 21.95
C THR A 216 8.05 1.63 20.60
N CYS A 217 8.52 2.73 19.96
CA CYS A 217 9.10 2.71 18.60
C CYS A 217 10.36 1.84 18.43
N VAL A 218 11.12 1.63 19.51
CA VAL A 218 12.36 0.85 19.51
C VAL A 218 12.13 -0.63 19.88
N ARG A 219 10.88 -1.03 20.09
CA ARG A 219 10.51 -2.39 20.52
C ARG A 219 9.93 -3.21 19.38
N SER A 220 10.22 -4.49 19.37
CA SER A 220 9.55 -5.45 18.49
C SER A 220 8.20 -5.81 19.10
N ILE A 221 7.14 -5.13 18.66
CA ILE A 221 5.76 -5.35 19.10
C ILE A 221 4.98 -5.94 17.94
N SER A 222 4.45 -7.15 18.12
CA SER A 222 3.46 -7.71 17.21
C SER A 222 2.07 -7.16 17.54
N VAL A 223 1.27 -6.93 16.52
CA VAL A 223 -0.08 -6.37 16.65
C VAL A 223 -1.02 -7.20 15.80
N ASP A 224 -2.05 -7.75 16.42
CA ASP A 224 -3.17 -8.41 15.78
C ASP A 224 -4.48 -7.81 16.26
N CYS A 225 -5.55 -7.93 15.45
CA CYS A 225 -6.87 -7.43 15.81
C CYS A 225 -7.97 -8.40 15.36
N THR A 226 -8.92 -8.64 16.23
CA THR A 226 -10.13 -9.39 15.91
C THR A 226 -11.32 -8.70 16.56
N ASP A 227 -12.28 -8.27 15.74
CA ASP A 227 -13.51 -7.55 16.17
C ASP A 227 -13.20 -6.37 17.10
N GLY A 228 -12.15 -5.59 16.78
CA GLY A 228 -11.75 -4.42 17.57
C GLY A 228 -11.00 -4.74 18.88
N LEU A 229 -10.72 -6.00 19.17
CA LEU A 229 -9.83 -6.41 20.25
C LEU A 229 -8.40 -6.49 19.70
N VAL A 230 -7.55 -5.57 20.14
CA VAL A 230 -6.14 -5.51 19.73
C VAL A 230 -5.28 -6.33 20.69
N SER A 231 -4.57 -7.30 20.18
CA SER A 231 -3.62 -8.13 20.91
C SER A 231 -2.19 -7.70 20.61
N LEU A 232 -1.42 -7.42 21.66
CA LEU A 232 -0.01 -7.03 21.56
C LEU A 232 0.86 -8.15 22.09
N GLY A 233 1.83 -8.58 21.27
CA GLY A 233 2.85 -9.56 21.65
C GLY A 233 4.26 -8.97 21.57
N GLY A 234 5.25 -9.73 22.06
CA GLY A 234 6.64 -9.31 22.10
C GLY A 234 7.04 -8.67 23.43
N ARG A 235 7.99 -7.70 23.38
CA ARG A 235 8.52 -7.08 24.63
C ARG A 235 7.62 -5.95 25.12
N VAL A 236 6.38 -6.26 25.46
CA VAL A 236 5.37 -5.29 25.94
C VAL A 236 5.06 -5.43 27.45
N GLU A 237 5.65 -6.39 28.15
CA GLU A 237 5.37 -6.68 29.56
C GLU A 237 6.01 -5.67 30.53
N GLU A 238 7.09 -5.00 30.11
CA GLU A 238 7.73 -3.96 30.91
C GLU A 238 6.76 -2.80 31.15
N TRP A 239 6.56 -2.44 32.43
CA TRP A 239 5.57 -1.43 32.82
C TRP A 239 5.61 -0.12 32.03
N PRO A 240 6.78 0.50 31.73
CA PRO A 240 6.81 1.73 30.94
C PRO A 240 6.29 1.53 29.52
N VAL A 241 6.62 0.39 28.88
CA VAL A 241 6.21 0.04 27.51
C VAL A 241 4.71 -0.24 27.45
N ARG A 242 4.20 -1.02 28.38
CA ARG A 242 2.78 -1.33 28.49
C ARG A 242 1.93 -0.07 28.62
N ARG A 243 2.30 0.82 29.55
CA ARG A 243 1.58 2.09 29.76
C ARG A 243 1.62 2.99 28.53
N ALA A 244 2.78 3.11 27.89
CA ALA A 244 2.91 3.90 26.67
C ALA A 244 2.04 3.32 25.54
N ALA A 245 2.03 1.99 25.38
CA ALA A 245 1.19 1.32 24.39
C ALA A 245 -0.31 1.55 24.66
N GLU A 246 -0.77 1.39 25.90
CA GLU A 246 -2.16 1.67 26.32
C GLU A 246 -2.56 3.13 26.00
N GLN A 247 -1.70 4.10 26.31
CA GLN A 247 -1.95 5.51 26.03
C GLN A 247 -1.98 5.83 24.54
N ALA A 248 -1.08 5.21 23.75
CA ALA A 248 -1.03 5.41 22.30
C ALA A 248 -2.26 4.80 21.62
N LEU A 249 -2.62 3.57 21.97
CA LEU A 249 -3.75 2.84 21.37
C LEU A 249 -5.11 3.39 21.82
N GLY A 250 -5.22 3.94 23.02
CA GLY A 250 -6.45 4.59 23.50
C GLY A 250 -6.89 5.80 22.67
N LYS A 251 -6.00 6.32 21.79
CA LYS A 251 -6.31 7.39 20.83
C LYS A 251 -6.83 6.89 19.49
N VAL A 252 -6.80 5.58 19.24
CA VAL A 252 -7.22 4.99 17.97
C VAL A 252 -8.71 4.65 18.04
N PRO A 253 -9.56 5.33 17.25
CA PRO A 253 -11.00 5.05 17.24
C PRO A 253 -11.28 3.62 16.74
N GLY A 254 -12.19 2.92 17.42
CA GLY A 254 -12.61 1.57 17.03
C GLY A 254 -11.89 0.45 17.78
N ILE A 255 -10.82 0.72 18.50
CA ILE A 255 -10.25 -0.24 19.46
C ILE A 255 -11.19 -0.33 20.65
N ARG A 256 -11.68 -1.54 20.94
CA ARG A 256 -12.60 -1.83 22.06
C ARG A 256 -11.86 -2.31 23.29
N GLU A 257 -10.84 -3.13 23.10
CA GLU A 257 -10.07 -3.76 24.17
C GLU A 257 -8.60 -3.92 23.71
N ILE A 258 -7.67 -3.82 24.66
CA ILE A 258 -6.24 -4.07 24.44
C ILE A 258 -5.83 -5.26 25.33
N ARG A 259 -5.27 -6.29 24.69
CA ARG A 259 -4.77 -7.48 25.38
C ARG A 259 -3.26 -7.61 25.18
N PHE A 260 -2.55 -7.89 26.25
CA PHE A 260 -1.11 -8.15 26.24
C PHE A 260 -0.89 -9.66 26.29
N LEU A 261 -0.21 -10.20 25.28
CA LEU A 261 0.12 -11.61 25.19
C LEU A 261 1.43 -11.86 25.93
N SER A 262 1.43 -12.83 26.84
CA SER A 262 2.65 -13.29 27.51
C SER A 262 3.56 -14.01 26.50
N PRO A 263 4.91 -13.93 26.62
CA PRO A 263 5.85 -14.64 25.75
C PRO A 263 5.57 -16.14 25.61
N ALA A 264 5.06 -16.77 26.67
CA ALA A 264 4.65 -18.17 26.67
C ALA A 264 3.45 -18.49 25.75
N ALA A 265 2.68 -17.48 25.31
CA ALA A 265 1.54 -17.68 24.41
C ALA A 265 1.92 -17.59 22.91
N ILE A 266 3.16 -17.22 22.61
CA ILE A 266 3.65 -17.05 21.23
C ILE A 266 4.23 -18.36 20.68
N GLU A 267 4.54 -19.34 21.54
CA GLU A 267 5.09 -20.65 21.15
C GLU A 267 4.03 -21.73 20.85
N GLY A 268 2.77 -21.37 20.64
CA GLY A 268 1.72 -22.26 20.19
C GLY A 268 1.92 -22.68 18.72
N PRO A 269 1.62 -23.94 18.33
CA PRO A 269 1.79 -24.44 16.96
C PRO A 269 0.78 -23.73 16.05
N GLY A 270 1.20 -22.71 15.28
CA GLY A 270 0.32 -22.02 14.34
C GLY A 270 0.79 -20.68 13.78
N SER A 271 1.95 -20.15 14.17
CA SER A 271 2.39 -18.82 13.76
C SER A 271 3.05 -18.73 12.37
N GLU A 272 3.16 -19.83 11.62
CA GLU A 272 3.75 -19.83 10.26
C GLU A 272 2.75 -20.04 9.11
N GLU A 273 1.51 -20.43 9.36
CA GLU A 273 0.55 -20.80 8.29
C GLU A 273 -0.38 -19.68 7.81
N GLY A 274 -0.20 -18.44 8.17
CA GLY A 274 -1.14 -17.35 7.84
C GLY A 274 -0.60 -16.19 6.99
N ARG A 275 0.69 -16.17 6.64
CA ARG A 275 1.18 -15.23 5.63
C ARG A 275 1.09 -15.90 4.27
N PRO A 276 0.43 -15.30 3.26
CA PRO A 276 0.64 -15.75 1.90
C PRO A 276 2.13 -15.62 1.62
N ASP A 277 2.78 -16.74 1.36
CA ASP A 277 4.20 -16.82 1.02
C ASP A 277 4.39 -16.14 -0.35
N LEU A 278 4.63 -14.83 -0.34
CA LEU A 278 4.98 -14.06 -1.52
C LEU A 278 6.38 -14.40 -2.07
N HIS A 279 7.09 -15.31 -1.39
CA HIS A 279 8.46 -15.72 -1.75
C HIS A 279 8.55 -17.15 -2.36
N GLY A 280 7.44 -17.88 -2.48
CA GLY A 280 7.42 -19.34 -2.71
C GLY A 280 7.68 -19.85 -4.13
N GLU A 281 7.93 -19.03 -5.17
CA GLU A 281 8.20 -19.59 -6.53
C GLU A 281 9.27 -18.87 -7.38
N ALA A 282 10.11 -18.02 -6.82
CA ALA A 282 11.14 -17.29 -7.60
C ALA A 282 12.42 -18.13 -7.90
N HIS A 283 12.52 -19.39 -7.52
CA HIS A 283 13.73 -20.20 -7.68
C HIS A 283 13.54 -21.52 -8.45
N ARG A 284 12.95 -21.48 -9.65
CA ARG A 284 13.10 -22.62 -10.60
C ARG A 284 12.98 -22.22 -12.09
N TRP A 285 13.82 -21.33 -12.53
CA TRP A 285 14.21 -21.26 -13.95
C TRP A 285 15.72 -21.11 -14.01
N GLY A 286 16.38 -22.22 -13.73
CA GLY A 286 17.81 -22.41 -13.99
C GLY A 286 18.05 -22.65 -15.48
N GLY A 287 18.98 -21.91 -16.00
CA GLY A 287 19.73 -21.93 -17.22
C GLY A 287 19.54 -23.08 -18.21
N HIS A 288 19.15 -22.70 -19.45
CA HIS A 288 19.70 -23.32 -20.64
C HIS A 288 20.21 -22.18 -21.52
N GLY A 289 21.52 -21.93 -21.44
CA GLY A 289 22.23 -21.13 -22.43
C GLY A 289 22.25 -21.88 -23.75
N PRO A 290 22.17 -21.19 -24.89
CA PRO A 290 22.38 -21.79 -26.19
C PRO A 290 23.88 -22.03 -26.38
N SER A 291 24.28 -23.28 -26.57
CA SER A 291 25.58 -23.67 -27.15
C SER A 291 25.48 -23.52 -28.67
N ARG A 292 26.43 -22.76 -29.16
CA ARG A 292 26.90 -22.46 -30.54
C ARG A 292 26.25 -21.27 -31.20
#